data_79a983a06ac77453a2e44eeeae9482fd
#
_entry.id   79a983a06ac77453a2e44eeeae9482fd
#
_cell.length_a   1.000
_cell.length_b   1.000
_cell.length_c   1.000
_cell.angle_alpha   90.00
_cell.angle_beta   90.00
_cell.angle_gamma   90.00
#
_symmetry.space_group_name_H-M   'P 1'
#
loop_
_entity.id
_entity.type
_entity.pdbx_description
1 polymer ?
#
loop_
_entity_poly.entity_id
_entity_poly.type
_entity_poly.pdbx_seq_one_letter_code
_entity_poly.pdbx_strand_id
1 'polypeptide(L)'
;MNWRLTFGLAGFGILMGILSVFGYTGKIEWLFWLVIAIVCAVIIAKVVSGKLFLTGLLVGLLDGEFNSLVQSAFFSMYLANNPKFAEGFGPIPGGLDPRIFVLLAGPFVGLLYGLFLGLLTWLAGKIFKKPIAATSGA
;
A
#
# COMPACT_ATOMS: atom_id res chain seq x y z
N MET A 1 13.66 -13.25 -4.73
CA MET A 1 12.95 -12.02 -4.33
C MET A 1 13.53 -11.50 -3.01
N ASN A 2 13.66 -10.18 -2.89
CA ASN A 2 14.19 -9.57 -1.68
C ASN A 2 13.08 -9.36 -0.65
N TRP A 3 12.87 -10.35 0.20
CA TRP A 3 11.80 -10.32 1.19
C TRP A 3 12.02 -9.27 2.29
N ARG A 4 13.27 -9.01 2.65
CA ARG A 4 13.60 -7.97 3.63
C ARG A 4 13.15 -6.60 3.13
N LEU A 5 13.47 -6.29 1.87
CA LEU A 5 13.05 -5.04 1.25
C LEU A 5 11.52 -4.99 1.14
N THR A 6 10.90 -6.09 0.68
CA THR A 6 9.46 -6.17 0.49
C THR A 6 8.71 -5.88 1.79
N PHE A 7 9.07 -6.55 2.87
CA PHE A 7 8.41 -6.33 4.17
C PHE A 7 8.80 -5.00 4.79
N GLY A 8 10.03 -4.54 4.58
CA GLY A 8 10.45 -3.22 5.06
C GLY A 8 9.64 -2.09 4.44
N LEU A 9 9.43 -2.14 3.13
CA LEU A 9 8.61 -1.14 2.44
C LEU A 9 7.12 -1.29 2.77
N ALA A 10 6.66 -2.51 3.03
CA ALA A 10 5.29 -2.75 3.47
C ALA A 10 5.01 -2.12 4.84
N GLY A 11 6.04 -1.79 5.60
CA GLY A 11 5.89 -1.03 6.85
C GLY A 11 5.23 0.32 6.67
N PHE A 12 5.27 0.90 5.47
CA PHE A 12 4.52 2.11 5.16
C PHE A 12 3.02 1.91 5.32
N GLY A 13 2.50 0.70 5.09
CA GLY A 13 1.10 0.38 5.31
C GLY A 13 0.72 0.50 6.78
N ILE A 14 1.60 0.05 7.67
CA ILE A 14 1.39 0.18 9.11
C ILE A 14 1.42 1.66 9.51
N LEU A 15 2.41 2.40 9.01
CA LEU A 15 2.52 3.83 9.27
C LEU A 15 1.26 4.58 8.82
N MET A 16 0.81 4.31 7.60
CA MET A 16 -0.40 4.93 7.07
C MET A 16 -1.64 4.53 7.87
N GLY A 17 -1.71 3.28 8.32
CA GLY A 17 -2.79 2.83 9.19
C GLY A 17 -2.84 3.62 10.48
N ILE A 18 -1.69 3.82 11.12
CA ILE A 18 -1.59 4.60 12.34
C ILE A 18 -2.01 6.06 12.09
N LEU A 19 -1.49 6.69 11.04
CA LEU A 19 -1.84 8.06 10.70
C LEU A 19 -3.33 8.19 10.39
N SER A 20 -3.90 7.22 9.70
CA SER A 20 -5.30 7.18 9.35
C SER A 20 -6.20 7.05 10.59
N VAL A 21 -5.81 6.19 11.52
CA VAL A 21 -6.54 5.98 12.78
C VAL A 21 -6.59 7.28 13.59
N PHE A 22 -5.50 8.05 13.60
CA PHE A 22 -5.46 9.34 14.28
C PHE A 22 -6.10 10.48 13.49
N GLY A 23 -6.51 10.22 12.25
CA GLY A 23 -7.17 11.22 11.41
C GLY A 23 -6.24 12.24 10.77
N TYR A 24 -4.94 11.99 10.77
CA TYR A 24 -3.96 12.93 10.21
C TYR A 24 -3.93 12.94 8.69
N THR A 25 -4.44 11.89 8.04
CA THR A 25 -4.42 11.79 6.58
C THR A 25 -5.58 12.55 5.93
N GLY A 26 -6.78 12.42 6.49
CA GLY A 26 -7.96 13.14 6.02
C GLY A 26 -8.14 13.11 4.51
N LYS A 27 -8.39 14.29 3.94
CA LYS A 27 -8.63 14.45 2.50
C LYS A 27 -7.39 14.26 1.64
N ILE A 28 -6.20 14.32 2.24
CA ILE A 28 -4.93 14.22 1.50
C ILE A 28 -4.32 12.83 1.59
N GLU A 29 -5.06 11.85 2.09
CA GLU A 29 -4.56 10.47 2.21
C GLU A 29 -4.08 9.93 0.86
N TRP A 30 -4.81 10.21 -0.21
CA TRP A 30 -4.42 9.77 -1.55
C TRP A 30 -3.04 10.31 -1.96
N LEU A 31 -2.72 11.54 -1.52
CA LEU A 31 -1.42 12.14 -1.81
C LEU A 31 -0.30 11.41 -1.09
N PHE A 32 -0.52 11.05 0.18
CA PHE A 32 0.44 10.25 0.92
C PHE A 32 0.68 8.89 0.26
N TRP A 33 -0.38 8.22 -0.18
CA TRP A 33 -0.25 6.95 -0.87
C TRP A 33 0.50 7.09 -2.18
N LEU A 34 0.28 8.17 -2.91
CA LEU A 34 1.00 8.43 -4.16
C LEU A 34 2.49 8.66 -3.90
N VAL A 35 2.83 9.46 -2.89
CA VAL A 35 4.23 9.71 -2.51
C VAL A 35 4.91 8.41 -2.10
N ILE A 36 4.24 7.59 -1.28
CA ILE A 36 4.76 6.29 -0.86
C ILE A 36 4.99 5.40 -2.08
N ALA A 37 4.06 5.37 -3.02
CA ALA A 37 4.20 4.57 -4.24
C ALA A 37 5.43 5.00 -5.05
N ILE A 38 5.64 6.28 -5.21
CA ILE A 38 6.81 6.80 -5.95
C ILE A 38 8.10 6.43 -5.23
N VAL A 39 8.17 6.66 -3.92
CA VAL A 39 9.35 6.35 -3.10
C VAL A 39 9.66 4.85 -3.18
N CYS A 40 8.65 4.00 -2.97
CA CYS A 40 8.83 2.56 -3.04
C CYS A 40 9.28 2.11 -4.43
N ALA A 41 8.67 2.65 -5.48
CA ALA A 41 9.02 2.31 -6.85
C ALA A 41 10.47 2.62 -7.17
N VAL A 42 10.95 3.79 -6.76
CA VAL A 42 12.34 4.21 -6.98
C VAL A 42 13.30 3.32 -6.19
N ILE A 43 12.99 3.05 -4.93
CA ILE A 43 13.85 2.20 -4.08
C ILE A 43 13.96 0.80 -4.67
N ILE A 44 12.83 0.19 -5.04
CA ILE A 44 12.81 -1.14 -5.60
C ILE A 44 13.60 -1.17 -6.91
N ALA A 45 13.38 -0.20 -7.78
CA ALA A 45 14.05 -0.12 -9.06
C ALA A 45 15.57 0.00 -8.92
N LYS A 46 16.04 0.68 -7.88
CA LYS A 46 17.47 0.84 -7.62
C LYS A 46 18.13 -0.35 -6.94
N VAL A 47 17.39 -1.08 -6.12
CA VAL A 47 17.93 -2.15 -5.29
C VAL A 47 17.72 -3.52 -5.93
N VAL A 48 16.58 -3.74 -6.54
CA VAL A 48 16.21 -5.05 -7.10
C VAL A 48 16.52 -5.09 -8.60
N SER A 49 17.17 -6.16 -9.05
CA SER A 49 17.60 -6.28 -10.43
C SER A 49 16.60 -7.00 -11.34
N GLY A 50 15.61 -7.69 -10.77
CA GLY A 50 14.61 -8.40 -11.57
C GLY A 50 13.28 -8.51 -10.82
N LYS A 51 12.25 -8.97 -11.53
CA LYS A 51 10.91 -9.13 -10.96
C LYS A 51 10.37 -7.84 -10.35
N LEU A 52 10.63 -6.72 -11.04
CA LEU A 52 10.27 -5.41 -10.51
C LEU A 52 8.76 -5.26 -10.32
N PHE A 53 7.99 -5.65 -11.33
CA PHE A 53 6.53 -5.58 -11.24
C PHE A 53 6.01 -6.41 -10.07
N LEU A 54 6.48 -7.66 -9.96
CA LEU A 54 6.03 -8.55 -8.89
C LEU A 54 6.40 -8.03 -7.52
N THR A 55 7.59 -7.48 -7.37
CA THR A 55 8.03 -6.88 -6.10
C THR A 55 7.14 -5.71 -5.71
N GLY A 56 6.88 -4.80 -6.66
CA GLY A 56 5.97 -3.67 -6.44
C GLY A 56 4.55 -4.12 -6.10
N LEU A 57 4.06 -5.13 -6.81
CA LEU A 57 2.74 -5.71 -6.56
C LEU A 57 2.64 -6.23 -5.12
N LEU A 58 3.63 -6.99 -4.67
CA LEU A 58 3.63 -7.54 -3.32
C LEU A 58 3.75 -6.47 -2.24
N VAL A 59 4.60 -5.48 -2.47
CA VAL A 59 4.73 -4.34 -1.53
C VAL A 59 3.39 -3.62 -1.40
N GLY A 60 2.74 -3.31 -2.52
CA GLY A 60 1.45 -2.62 -2.49
C GLY A 60 0.35 -3.45 -1.87
N LEU A 61 0.32 -4.75 -2.16
CA LEU A 61 -0.66 -5.66 -1.56
C LEU A 61 -0.50 -5.70 -0.03
N LEU A 62 0.74 -5.84 0.45
CA LEU A 62 1.03 -5.86 1.88
C LEU A 62 0.77 -4.51 2.53
N ASP A 63 1.06 -3.40 1.85
CA ASP A 63 0.73 -2.07 2.36
C ASP A 63 -0.76 -1.93 2.62
N GLY A 64 -1.59 -2.35 1.68
CA GLY A 64 -3.03 -2.31 1.83
C GLY A 64 -3.52 -3.23 2.95
N GLU A 65 -2.96 -4.43 3.04
CA GLU A 65 -3.32 -5.39 4.07
C GLU A 65 -2.96 -4.89 5.46
N PHE A 66 -1.73 -4.40 5.64
CA PHE A 66 -1.28 -3.89 6.93
C PHE A 66 -2.06 -2.64 7.35
N ASN A 67 -2.33 -1.74 6.41
CA ASN A 67 -3.16 -0.58 6.67
C ASN A 67 -4.55 -1.00 7.16
N SER A 68 -5.16 -1.95 6.48
CA SER A 68 -6.48 -2.47 6.84
C SER A 68 -6.48 -3.13 8.22
N LEU A 69 -5.43 -3.89 8.54
CA LEU A 69 -5.30 -4.54 9.84
C LEU A 69 -5.25 -3.50 10.97
N VAL A 70 -4.48 -2.44 10.80
CA VAL A 70 -4.38 -1.37 11.80
C VAL A 70 -5.72 -0.66 11.95
N GLN A 71 -6.36 -0.31 10.85
CA GLN A 71 -7.67 0.36 10.88
C GLN A 71 -8.73 -0.52 11.55
N SER A 72 -8.72 -1.81 11.27
CA SER A 72 -9.65 -2.76 11.88
C SER A 72 -9.39 -2.95 13.36
N ALA A 73 -8.13 -3.04 13.77
CA ALA A 73 -7.76 -3.21 15.16
C ALA A 73 -8.16 -2.01 16.02
N PHE A 74 -8.05 -0.80 15.47
CA PHE A 74 -8.40 0.45 16.16
C PHE A 74 -9.61 1.12 15.53
N PHE A 75 -10.61 0.33 15.16
CA PHE A 75 -11.73 0.79 14.35
C PHE A 75 -12.53 1.91 15.00
N SER A 76 -12.81 1.81 16.29
CA SER A 76 -13.57 2.85 17.01
C SER A 76 -12.86 4.19 16.96
N MET A 77 -11.54 4.19 17.17
CA MET A 77 -10.72 5.40 17.09
C MET A 77 -10.66 5.93 15.66
N TYR A 78 -10.56 5.03 14.69
CA TYR A 78 -10.54 5.40 13.28
C TYR A 78 -11.83 6.13 12.89
N LEU A 79 -12.99 5.61 13.27
CA LEU A 79 -14.27 6.26 12.99
C LEU A 79 -14.41 7.60 13.72
N ALA A 80 -13.97 7.67 14.98
CA ALA A 80 -14.06 8.89 15.77
C ALA A 80 -13.24 10.03 15.15
N ASN A 81 -12.09 9.70 14.55
CA ASN A 81 -11.21 10.69 13.94
C ASN A 81 -11.46 10.90 12.44
N ASN A 82 -12.36 10.14 11.83
CA ASN A 82 -12.71 10.23 10.42
C ASN A 82 -14.23 10.20 10.23
N PRO A 83 -14.96 11.22 10.71
CA PRO A 83 -16.42 11.20 10.70
C PRO A 83 -17.04 11.06 9.32
N LYS A 84 -16.39 11.59 8.28
CA LYS A 84 -16.88 11.46 6.91
C LYS A 84 -16.83 10.01 6.44
N PHE A 85 -15.84 9.27 6.88
CA PHE A 85 -15.74 7.85 6.58
C PHE A 85 -16.86 7.07 7.28
N ALA A 86 -17.15 7.42 8.53
CA ALA A 86 -18.25 6.81 9.28
C ALA A 86 -19.60 7.02 8.57
N GLU A 87 -19.83 8.22 8.03
CA GLU A 87 -21.04 8.52 7.28
C GLU A 87 -21.16 7.68 6.01
N GLY A 88 -20.02 7.29 5.43
CA GLY A 88 -19.98 6.46 4.24
C GLY A 88 -20.39 5.02 4.47
N PHE A 89 -20.43 4.57 5.73
CA PHE A 89 -20.91 3.23 6.07
C PHE A 89 -22.45 3.25 6.17
N GLY A 90 -23.09 3.36 5.03
CA GLY A 90 -24.51 3.08 4.95
C GLY A 90 -24.78 1.58 5.12
N PRO A 91 -25.91 1.09 4.62
CA PRO A 91 -26.20 -0.35 4.70
C PRO A 91 -25.07 -1.14 4.02
N ILE A 92 -24.41 -1.98 4.79
CA ILE A 92 -23.36 -2.87 4.27
C ILE A 92 -24.00 -4.15 3.79
N PRO A 93 -23.73 -4.60 2.56
CA PRO A 93 -24.30 -5.83 2.04
C PRO A 93 -24.02 -7.01 2.97
N GLY A 94 -25.05 -7.83 3.24
CA GLY A 94 -24.93 -8.99 4.09
C GLY A 94 -24.92 -8.70 5.59
N GLY A 95 -25.13 -7.44 6.02
CA GLY A 95 -25.16 -7.07 7.42
C GLY A 95 -23.82 -7.24 8.13
N LEU A 96 -22.72 -7.16 7.39
CA LEU A 96 -21.39 -7.32 7.97
C LEU A 96 -21.07 -6.19 8.95
N ASP A 97 -20.34 -6.51 10.00
CA ASP A 97 -19.74 -5.54 10.87
C ASP A 97 -18.78 -4.65 10.07
N PRO A 98 -18.88 -3.30 10.16
CA PRO A 98 -17.98 -2.43 9.43
C PRO A 98 -16.49 -2.74 9.63
N ARG A 99 -16.11 -3.17 10.84
CA ARG A 99 -14.72 -3.57 11.13
C ARG A 99 -14.28 -4.75 10.25
N ILE A 100 -15.15 -5.74 10.11
CA ILE A 100 -14.87 -6.90 9.27
C ILE A 100 -14.84 -6.49 7.80
N PHE A 101 -15.73 -5.59 7.40
CA PHE A 101 -15.75 -5.06 6.05
C PHE A 101 -14.41 -4.39 5.68
N VAL A 102 -13.89 -3.55 6.57
CA VAL A 102 -12.58 -2.90 6.38
C VAL A 102 -11.48 -3.95 6.25
N LEU A 103 -11.51 -4.96 7.09
CA LEU A 103 -10.51 -6.03 7.08
C LEU A 103 -10.55 -6.82 5.77
N LEU A 104 -11.73 -7.15 5.29
CA LEU A 104 -11.90 -7.89 4.03
C LEU A 104 -11.57 -7.04 2.80
N ALA A 105 -11.80 -5.73 2.89
CA ALA A 105 -11.48 -4.81 1.80
C ALA A 105 -9.96 -4.62 1.62
N GLY A 106 -9.18 -4.88 2.67
CA GLY A 106 -7.72 -4.69 2.65
C GLY A 106 -7.03 -5.42 1.51
N PRO A 107 -7.20 -6.74 1.36
CA PRO A 107 -6.58 -7.47 0.25
C PRO A 107 -7.02 -6.97 -1.13
N PHE A 108 -8.28 -6.60 -1.28
CA PHE A 108 -8.80 -6.08 -2.55
C PHE A 108 -8.19 -4.73 -2.89
N VAL A 109 -8.22 -3.78 -1.96
CA VAL A 109 -7.62 -2.45 -2.14
C VAL A 109 -6.11 -2.58 -2.29
N GLY A 110 -5.49 -3.47 -1.51
CA GLY A 110 -4.07 -3.75 -1.60
C GLY A 110 -3.68 -4.30 -2.97
N LEU A 111 -4.52 -5.15 -3.56
CA LEU A 111 -4.26 -5.67 -4.91
C LEU A 111 -4.29 -4.54 -5.95
N LEU A 112 -5.28 -3.66 -5.88
CA LEU A 112 -5.37 -2.52 -6.80
C LEU A 112 -4.17 -1.59 -6.64
N TYR A 113 -3.82 -1.26 -5.40
CA TYR A 113 -2.65 -0.44 -5.11
C TYR A 113 -1.36 -1.14 -5.55
N GLY A 114 -1.29 -2.45 -5.34
CA GLY A 114 -0.15 -3.26 -5.76
C GLY A 114 0.04 -3.28 -7.27
N LEU A 115 -1.04 -3.37 -8.02
CA LEU A 115 -0.97 -3.29 -9.48
C LEU A 115 -0.43 -1.93 -9.93
N PHE A 116 -0.89 -0.86 -9.30
CA PHE A 116 -0.41 0.48 -9.57
C PHE A 116 1.08 0.62 -9.21
N LEU A 117 1.46 0.18 -8.02
CA LEU A 117 2.85 0.24 -7.56
C LEU A 117 3.76 -0.64 -8.41
N GLY A 118 3.28 -1.82 -8.79
CA GLY A 118 4.02 -2.71 -9.68
C GLY A 118 4.32 -2.06 -11.02
N LEU A 119 3.32 -1.39 -11.60
CA LEU A 119 3.49 -0.67 -12.84
C LEU A 119 4.49 0.49 -12.69
N LEU A 120 4.38 1.27 -11.62
CA LEU A 120 5.32 2.35 -11.35
C LEU A 120 6.75 1.81 -11.17
N THR A 121 6.89 0.69 -10.48
CA THR A 121 8.19 0.06 -10.26
C THR A 121 8.81 -0.39 -11.57
N TRP A 122 8.00 -0.97 -12.44
CA TRP A 122 8.45 -1.39 -13.77
C TRP A 122 8.90 -0.20 -14.60
N LEU A 123 8.13 0.89 -14.59
CA LEU A 123 8.50 2.12 -15.30
C LEU A 123 9.76 2.75 -14.70
N ALA A 124 9.86 2.80 -13.38
CA ALA A 124 11.05 3.31 -12.70
C ALA A 124 12.29 2.50 -13.07
N GLY A 125 12.13 1.18 -13.23
CA GLY A 125 13.20 0.31 -13.66
C GLY A 125 13.76 0.68 -15.04
N LYS A 126 12.90 1.16 -15.93
CA LYS A 126 13.33 1.63 -17.24
C LYS A 126 14.08 2.96 -17.16
N ILE A 127 13.67 3.84 -16.24
CA ILE A 127 14.32 5.15 -16.06
C ILE A 127 15.65 4.99 -15.33
N PHE A 128 15.70 4.16 -14.28
CA PHE A 128 16.88 3.95 -13.46
C PHE A 128 17.60 2.67 -13.84
N LYS A 129 17.69 2.40 -15.14
CA LYS A 129 18.30 1.18 -15.66
C LYS A 129 19.76 1.06 -15.20
N LYS A 130 20.09 -0.11 -14.63
CA LYS A 130 21.45 -0.39 -14.17
C LYS A 130 22.33 -0.79 -15.34
N PRO A 131 23.48 -0.10 -15.56
CA PRO A 131 24.38 -0.46 -16.66
C PRO A 131 24.84 -1.92 -16.64
N ILE A 132 25.11 -2.44 -15.47
CA ILE A 132 25.60 -3.81 -15.32
C ILE A 132 24.54 -4.85 -15.66
N ALA A 133 23.28 -4.54 -15.42
CA ALA A 133 22.19 -5.44 -15.81
C ALA A 133 22.22 -5.70 -17.30
N ALA A 134 22.58 -4.71 -18.10
CA ALA A 134 22.72 -4.86 -19.55
C ALA A 134 23.89 -5.77 -19.91
N THR A 135 25.01 -5.70 -19.18
CA THR A 135 26.18 -6.49 -19.47
C THR A 135 26.08 -7.92 -18.98
N SER A 136 25.33 -8.16 -17.95
CA SER A 136 25.13 -9.49 -17.40
C SER A 136 24.12 -10.32 -18.18
N GLY A 137 23.50 -9.75 -19.16
CA GLY A 137 22.43 -10.41 -19.90
C GLY A 137 21.17 -10.63 -19.10
N ALA A 138 21.12 -10.01 -17.97
CA ALA A 138 19.97 -10.15 -17.09
C ALA A 138 18.79 -9.37 -17.61
#